data_e4a0885845fe1af4f20eb81e696e7a0d
#
_entry.id   e4a0885845fe1af4f20eb81e696e7a0d
#
_cell.length_a   1.000
_cell.length_b   1.000
_cell.length_c   1.000
_cell.angle_alpha   90.00
_cell.angle_beta   90.00
_cell.angle_gamma   90.00
#
_symmetry.space_group_name_H-M   'P 1'
#
loop_
_entity.id
_entity.type
_entity.pdbx_description
1 polymer ?
#
loop_
_entity_poly.entity_id
_entity_poly.type
_entity_poly.pdbx_seq_one_letter_code
_entity_poly.pdbx_strand_id
1 'polypeptide(L)'
;VANRFRGEAAVRVAGENLTLRPSFAALVAAEAELGPLFALVERAAEGRLSLAELVGLFWHCRHGWPGGVSREMLGEAVAAGGLAAAAPVLKVLLGQILQGR
;
A
#
# COMPACT_ATOMS: atom_id res chain seq x y z
N VAL A 1 3.68 14.20 5.82
CA VAL A 1 4.89 13.38 5.86
C VAL A 1 4.60 12.06 6.57
N ALA A 2 4.99 10.96 5.95
CA ALA A 2 4.78 9.63 6.52
C ALA A 2 5.61 9.45 7.80
N ASN A 3 4.99 8.84 8.80
CA ASN A 3 5.63 8.60 10.09
C ASN A 3 5.85 7.09 10.27
N ARG A 4 7.11 6.67 10.19
CA ARG A 4 7.48 5.26 10.29
C ARG A 4 7.13 4.65 11.66
N PHE A 5 7.10 5.45 12.70
CA PHE A 5 6.72 4.98 14.04
C PHE A 5 5.24 4.64 14.12
N ARG A 6 4.43 5.15 13.19
CA ARG A 6 3.02 4.78 13.06
C ARG A 6 2.79 3.73 11.99
N GLY A 7 3.86 3.14 11.45
CA GLY A 7 3.76 2.19 10.35
C GLY A 7 3.40 2.84 9.03
N GLU A 8 3.57 4.16 8.91
CA GLU A 8 3.23 4.88 7.70
C GLU A 8 4.34 4.80 6.66
N ALA A 9 3.93 4.80 5.41
CA ALA A 9 4.82 4.88 4.27
C ALA A 9 4.32 5.97 3.34
N ALA A 10 5.05 6.26 2.29
CA ALA A 10 4.64 7.24 1.31
C ALA A 10 4.76 6.68 -0.09
N VAL A 11 3.83 7.06 -0.95
CA VAL A 11 3.87 6.75 -2.37
C VAL A 11 3.76 8.07 -3.14
N ARG A 12 4.48 8.17 -4.27
CA ARG A 12 4.47 9.39 -5.07
C ARG A 12 3.45 9.25 -6.19
N VAL A 13 2.47 10.16 -6.20
CA VAL A 13 1.42 10.20 -7.23
C VAL A 13 1.28 11.64 -7.72
N ALA A 14 1.37 11.84 -9.02
CA ALA A 14 1.22 13.16 -9.64
C ALA A 14 2.11 14.23 -9.00
N GLY A 15 3.34 13.86 -8.64
CA GLY A 15 4.31 14.79 -8.05
C GLY A 15 4.17 15.04 -6.57
N GLU A 16 3.19 14.42 -5.92
CA GLU A 16 2.97 14.57 -4.49
C GLU A 16 3.29 13.29 -3.72
N ASN A 17 3.86 13.44 -2.53
CA ASN A 17 4.08 12.31 -1.63
C ASN A 17 2.82 12.11 -0.80
N LEU A 18 2.14 10.99 -1.02
CA LEU A 18 0.89 10.67 -0.35
C LEU A 18 1.12 9.58 0.69
N THR A 19 0.51 9.76 1.87
CA THR A 19 0.73 8.87 3.01
C THR A 19 -0.11 7.60 2.90
N LEU A 20 0.51 6.48 3.24
CA LEU A 20 -0.15 5.18 3.37
C LEU A 20 -0.09 4.78 4.83
N ARG A 21 -1.23 4.42 5.41
CA ARG A 21 -1.33 4.03 6.81
C ARG A 21 -2.15 2.75 6.94
N PRO A 22 -1.55 1.66 7.40
CA PRO A 22 -2.26 0.38 7.55
C PRO A 22 -3.06 0.36 8.86
N SER A 23 -4.12 1.17 8.91
CA SER A 23 -5.02 1.20 10.06
C SER A 23 -5.90 -0.05 10.08
N PHE A 24 -6.56 -0.32 11.20
CA PHE A 24 -7.48 -1.45 11.31
C PHE A 24 -8.56 -1.38 10.23
N ALA A 25 -9.18 -0.21 10.06
CA ALA A 25 -10.23 -0.04 9.04
C ALA A 25 -9.69 -0.27 7.64
N ALA A 26 -8.48 0.22 7.35
CA ALA A 26 -7.84 0.01 6.04
C ALA A 26 -7.60 -1.46 5.77
N LEU A 27 -7.10 -2.20 6.77
CA LEU A 27 -6.78 -3.61 6.61
C LEU A 27 -8.03 -4.47 6.48
N VAL A 28 -9.10 -4.14 7.21
CA VAL A 28 -10.39 -4.84 7.04
C VAL A 28 -10.93 -4.63 5.63
N ALA A 29 -10.86 -3.40 5.12
CA ALA A 29 -11.31 -3.10 3.76
C ALA A 29 -10.45 -3.83 2.72
N ALA A 30 -9.15 -3.90 2.95
CA ALA A 30 -8.23 -4.62 2.06
C ALA A 30 -8.56 -6.11 2.02
N GLU A 31 -8.82 -6.72 3.18
CA GLU A 31 -9.20 -8.13 3.24
C GLU A 31 -10.50 -8.42 2.49
N ALA A 32 -11.45 -7.51 2.57
CA ALA A 32 -12.74 -7.68 1.89
C ALA A 32 -12.56 -7.78 0.37
N GLU A 33 -11.56 -7.11 -0.18
CA GLU A 33 -11.28 -7.16 -1.61
C GLU A 33 -10.23 -8.20 -1.99
N LEU A 34 -9.15 -8.29 -1.23
CA LEU A 34 -7.95 -9.03 -1.62
C LEU A 34 -7.82 -10.40 -0.97
N GLY A 35 -8.71 -10.72 -0.03
CA GLY A 35 -8.64 -11.97 0.72
C GLY A 35 -7.82 -11.84 1.99
N PRO A 36 -7.63 -12.96 2.70
CA PRO A 36 -6.97 -12.94 4.00
C PRO A 36 -5.58 -12.32 3.96
N LEU A 37 -5.28 -11.45 4.92
CA LEU A 37 -3.99 -10.75 4.96
C LEU A 37 -2.82 -11.71 5.11
N PHE A 38 -2.96 -12.79 5.88
CA PHE A 38 -1.86 -13.75 6.00
C PHE A 38 -1.52 -14.37 4.66
N ALA A 39 -2.52 -14.71 3.85
CA ALA A 39 -2.28 -15.25 2.52
C ALA A 39 -1.64 -14.21 1.61
N LEU A 40 -2.07 -12.96 1.72
CA LEU A 40 -1.51 -11.86 0.94
C LEU A 40 -0.02 -11.66 1.26
N VAL A 41 0.32 -11.67 2.55
CA VAL A 41 1.70 -11.53 3.00
C VAL A 41 2.57 -12.70 2.50
N GLU A 42 2.05 -13.91 2.56
CA GLU A 42 2.77 -15.08 2.05
C GLU A 42 3.06 -14.95 0.56
N ARG A 43 2.07 -14.56 -0.24
CA ARG A 43 2.28 -14.37 -1.68
C ARG A 43 3.28 -13.25 -1.96
N ALA A 44 3.23 -12.18 -1.18
CA ALA A 44 4.19 -11.08 -1.32
C ALA A 44 5.61 -11.55 -1.03
N ALA A 45 5.79 -12.36 0.01
CA ALA A 45 7.10 -12.91 0.37
C ALA A 45 7.66 -13.83 -0.71
N GLU A 46 6.77 -14.52 -1.43
CA GLU A 46 7.15 -15.42 -2.52
C GLU A 46 7.28 -14.72 -3.87
N GLY A 47 7.10 -13.40 -3.90
CA GLY A 47 7.15 -12.64 -5.15
C GLY A 47 5.95 -12.87 -6.06
N ARG A 48 4.83 -13.33 -5.51
CA ARG A 48 3.63 -13.66 -6.29
C ARG A 48 2.46 -12.70 -6.05
N LEU A 49 2.75 -11.48 -5.64
CA LEU A 49 1.74 -10.45 -5.49
C LEU A 49 1.54 -9.77 -6.84
N SER A 50 0.30 -9.74 -7.33
CA SER A 50 0.01 -9.07 -8.60
C SER A 50 0.05 -7.56 -8.46
N LEU A 51 0.22 -6.86 -9.58
CA LEU A 51 0.17 -5.40 -9.60
C LEU A 51 -1.19 -4.89 -9.08
N ALA A 52 -2.27 -5.55 -9.48
CA ALA A 52 -3.61 -5.16 -9.02
C ALA A 52 -3.75 -5.31 -7.52
N GLU A 53 -3.18 -6.36 -6.93
CA GLU A 53 -3.21 -6.57 -5.49
C GLU A 53 -2.37 -5.54 -4.76
N LEU A 54 -1.19 -5.23 -5.28
CA LEU A 54 -0.31 -4.20 -4.70
C LEU A 54 -1.01 -2.85 -4.68
N VAL A 55 -1.58 -2.45 -5.81
CA VAL A 55 -2.30 -1.17 -5.92
C VAL A 55 -3.54 -1.18 -5.03
N GLY A 56 -4.23 -2.31 -4.95
CA GLY A 56 -5.40 -2.45 -4.08
C GLY A 56 -5.04 -2.25 -2.61
N LEU A 57 -3.95 -2.85 -2.15
CA LEU A 57 -3.48 -2.68 -0.78
C LEU A 57 -3.13 -1.21 -0.51
N PHE A 58 -2.36 -0.59 -1.40
CA PHE A 58 -2.01 0.83 -1.26
C PHE A 58 -3.27 1.70 -1.22
N TRP A 59 -4.22 1.42 -2.10
CA TRP A 59 -5.46 2.19 -2.17
C TRP A 59 -6.24 2.15 -0.85
N HIS A 60 -6.37 0.99 -0.26
CA HIS A 60 -7.08 0.86 1.02
C HIS A 60 -6.32 1.51 2.17
N CYS A 61 -5.01 1.61 2.08
CA CYS A 61 -4.18 2.23 3.11
C CYS A 61 -4.02 3.74 2.96
N ARG A 62 -4.68 4.35 1.98
CA ARG A 62 -4.55 5.79 1.77
C ARG A 62 -5.01 6.57 3.00
N HIS A 63 -4.28 7.61 3.31
CA HIS A 63 -4.55 8.42 4.50
C HIS A 63 -4.36 9.90 4.20
N GLY A 64 -5.43 10.68 4.33
CA GLY A 64 -5.36 12.11 4.11
C GLY A 64 -5.11 12.54 2.66
N TRP A 65 -5.50 11.71 1.71
CA TRP A 65 -5.25 12.02 0.30
C TRP A 65 -6.22 13.08 -0.22
N PRO A 66 -5.78 13.93 -1.18
CA PRO A 66 -6.69 14.84 -1.87
C PRO A 66 -7.79 14.06 -2.59
N GLY A 67 -8.98 14.64 -2.64
CA GLY A 67 -10.14 13.98 -3.24
C GLY A 67 -10.03 13.75 -4.75
N GLY A 68 -9.11 14.46 -5.43
CA GLY A 68 -8.92 14.30 -6.87
C GLY A 68 -8.05 13.12 -7.28
N VAL A 69 -7.47 12.40 -6.33
CA VAL A 69 -6.61 11.25 -6.65
C VAL A 69 -7.47 9.99 -6.73
N SER A 70 -7.48 9.33 -7.89
CA SER A 70 -8.22 8.10 -8.10
C SER A 70 -7.33 6.88 -7.95
N ARG A 71 -7.96 5.71 -7.79
CA ARG A 71 -7.23 4.44 -7.75
C ARG A 71 -6.47 4.19 -9.06
N GLU A 72 -7.05 4.60 -10.18
CA GLU A 72 -6.40 4.47 -11.48
C GLU A 72 -5.13 5.32 -11.56
N MET A 73 -5.18 6.55 -11.04
CA MET A 73 -4.00 7.40 -10.98
C MET A 73 -2.89 6.77 -10.13
N LEU A 74 -3.28 6.15 -9.01
CA LEU A 74 -2.33 5.44 -8.17
C LEU A 74 -1.70 4.27 -8.95
N GLY A 75 -2.52 3.48 -9.63
CA GLY A 75 -2.03 2.35 -10.41
C GLY A 75 -1.05 2.78 -11.50
N GLU A 76 -1.38 3.84 -12.22
CA GLU A 76 -0.49 4.38 -13.26
C GLU A 76 0.80 4.91 -12.68
N ALA A 77 0.74 5.56 -11.51
CA ALA A 77 1.95 6.07 -10.85
C ALA A 77 2.88 4.93 -10.42
N VAL A 78 2.31 3.85 -9.87
CA VAL A 78 3.10 2.68 -9.48
C VAL A 78 3.77 2.04 -10.70
N ALA A 79 3.01 1.88 -11.78
CA ALA A 79 3.55 1.29 -13.01
C ALA A 79 4.62 2.17 -13.64
N ALA A 80 4.39 3.47 -13.68
CA ALA A 80 5.33 4.43 -14.28
C ALA A 80 6.63 4.52 -13.47
N GLY A 81 6.54 4.43 -12.16
CA GLY A 81 7.72 4.47 -11.29
C GLY A 81 8.50 3.16 -11.24
N GLY A 82 7.90 2.09 -11.71
CA GLY A 82 8.49 0.76 -11.69
C GLY A 82 8.23 0.02 -10.39
N LEU A 83 8.10 -1.29 -10.48
CA LEU A 83 7.80 -2.12 -9.30
C LEU A 83 8.91 -2.09 -8.27
N ALA A 84 10.17 -1.92 -8.73
CA ALA A 84 11.30 -1.83 -7.81
C ALA A 84 11.19 -0.62 -6.88
N ALA A 85 10.60 0.48 -7.34
CA ALA A 85 10.40 1.67 -6.51
C ALA A 85 9.28 1.44 -5.50
N ALA A 86 8.29 0.62 -5.84
CA ALA A 86 7.17 0.32 -4.93
C ALA A 86 7.56 -0.71 -3.87
N ALA A 87 8.56 -1.55 -4.12
CA ALA A 87 8.94 -2.62 -3.20
C ALA A 87 9.29 -2.15 -1.79
N PRO A 88 10.10 -1.09 -1.60
CA PRO A 88 10.40 -0.60 -0.24
C PRO A 88 9.15 -0.12 0.50
N VAL A 89 8.22 0.51 -0.22
CA VAL A 89 6.97 1.00 0.34
C VAL A 89 6.13 -0.19 0.83
N LEU A 90 6.02 -1.22 -0.01
CA LEU A 90 5.30 -2.44 0.33
C LEU A 90 5.92 -3.11 1.56
N LYS A 91 7.26 -3.17 1.63
CA LYS A 91 7.95 -3.77 2.77
C LYS A 91 7.63 -3.06 4.08
N VAL A 92 7.54 -1.74 4.06
CA VAL A 92 7.17 -0.98 5.27
C VAL A 92 5.76 -1.36 5.71
N LEU A 93 4.80 -1.41 4.77
CA LEU A 93 3.43 -1.78 5.10
C LEU A 93 3.32 -3.20 5.61
N LEU A 94 3.95 -4.16 4.94
CA LEU A 94 3.92 -5.56 5.36
C LEU A 94 4.58 -5.76 6.72
N GLY A 95 5.69 -5.06 6.96
CA GLY A 95 6.35 -5.10 8.26
C GLY A 95 5.44 -4.61 9.36
N GLN A 96 4.70 -3.54 9.12
CA GLN A 96 3.75 -3.00 10.09
C GLN A 96 2.59 -3.97 10.32
N ILE A 97 2.08 -4.60 9.28
CA ILE A 97 1.01 -5.58 9.40
C ILE A 97 1.45 -6.77 10.25
N LEU A 98 2.67 -7.25 10.06
CA LEU A 98 3.20 -8.41 10.78
C LEU A 98 3.67 -8.09 12.21
N GLN A 99 4.35 -6.96 12.39
CA GLN A 99 5.01 -6.65 13.67
C GLN A 99 4.14 -5.80 14.59
N GLY A 100 3.25 -5.01 14.01
CA GLY A 100 2.51 -4.02 14.78
C GLY A 100 3.42 -2.87 15.21
N ARG A 101 2.98 -2.12 16.18
CA ARG A 101 3.74 -0.97 16.71
C ARG A 101 4.18 -1.20 18.12
#